data_348d0998c8bca6f42ae48b61669896de
#
_entry.id   348d0998c8bca6f42ae48b61669896de
#
_cell.length_a   1.000
_cell.length_b   1.000
_cell.length_c   1.000
_cell.angle_alpha   90.00
_cell.angle_beta   90.00
_cell.angle_gamma   90.00
#
_symmetry.space_group_name_H-M   'P 1'
#
loop_
_entity.id
_entity.type
_entity.pdbx_description
1 polymer ?
#
loop_
_entity_poly.entity_id
_entity_poly.type
_entity_poly.pdbx_seq_one_letter_code
_entity_poly.pdbx_strand_id
1 'polypeptide(L)'
;EEGRDDDKEEKEPTLPPLTEGETLDLKSFGRDQHFTQPPAHYTDATLIRAMEEQGIGRPSTYAPTVSTILDREYVVKEGKYLHITNLGRVVTQLMEERFSDIADLKFTANMEKKLDDVEEGTVNWKSVLRDFYGDFEENLKKAEKDLEGVYIKVPDEVSEEICPVCGRNLVVKSGRFGRFLACPGFPECNFTMPLVVEMPGRCPKCGGRLFKRTGTSR
;
A
#
# COMPACT_ATOMS: atom_id res chain seq x y z
N GLU A 1 -3.39 -18.63 -18.51
CA GLU A 1 -4.85 -18.45 -18.61
C GLU A 1 -5.18 -17.07 -18.10
N GLU A 2 -5.47 -16.20 -19.05
CA GLU A 2 -5.77 -14.80 -18.86
C GLU A 2 -7.10 -14.66 -18.13
N GLY A 3 -7.05 -14.14 -16.90
CA GLY A 3 -8.23 -13.69 -16.19
C GLY A 3 -8.80 -12.46 -16.90
N ARG A 4 -9.79 -12.68 -17.74
CA ARG A 4 -10.66 -11.62 -18.22
C ARG A 4 -11.36 -11.02 -17.00
N ASP A 5 -11.09 -9.75 -16.74
CA ASP A 5 -12.04 -8.93 -15.99
C ASP A 5 -13.37 -9.02 -16.74
N ASP A 6 -14.35 -9.66 -16.12
CA ASP A 6 -15.74 -9.61 -16.56
C ASP A 6 -16.25 -8.16 -16.34
N ASP A 7 -15.89 -7.25 -17.25
CA ASP A 7 -16.73 -6.14 -17.59
C ASP A 7 -18.01 -6.78 -18.15
N LYS A 8 -18.98 -6.98 -17.28
CA LYS A 8 -20.34 -7.19 -17.72
C LYS A 8 -20.75 -5.93 -18.44
N GLU A 9 -20.54 -5.92 -19.77
CA GLU A 9 -21.27 -5.03 -20.64
C GLU A 9 -22.76 -5.26 -20.33
N GLU A 10 -23.32 -4.38 -19.49
CA GLU A 10 -24.76 -4.25 -19.40
C GLU A 10 -25.22 -3.95 -20.82
N LYS A 11 -25.77 -4.96 -21.47
CA LYS A 11 -26.37 -4.78 -22.80
C LYS A 11 -27.42 -3.70 -22.64
N GLU A 12 -27.13 -2.52 -23.17
CA GLU A 12 -28.10 -1.44 -23.22
C GLU A 12 -29.40 -2.01 -23.81
N PRO A 13 -30.53 -1.83 -23.12
CA PRO A 13 -31.80 -2.36 -23.61
C PRO A 13 -32.06 -1.74 -24.98
N THR A 14 -32.20 -2.58 -25.98
CA THR A 14 -32.50 -2.14 -27.35
C THR A 14 -33.83 -1.42 -27.30
N LEU A 15 -33.82 -0.11 -27.48
CA LEU A 15 -35.03 0.69 -27.54
C LEU A 15 -35.88 0.25 -28.72
N PRO A 16 -37.20 0.18 -28.59
CA PRO A 16 -38.09 -0.07 -29.74
C PRO A 16 -37.96 1.06 -30.76
N PRO A 17 -38.27 0.81 -32.06
CA PRO A 17 -38.29 1.85 -33.06
C PRO A 17 -39.38 2.87 -32.70
N LEU A 18 -38.97 4.12 -32.46
CA LEU A 18 -39.83 5.24 -32.14
C LEU A 18 -39.81 6.25 -33.31
N THR A 19 -40.92 6.93 -33.52
CA THR A 19 -41.06 7.97 -34.52
C THR A 19 -41.17 9.35 -33.87
N GLU A 20 -40.62 10.37 -34.51
CA GLU A 20 -40.70 11.74 -34.02
C GLU A 20 -42.15 12.23 -33.95
N GLY A 21 -42.56 12.75 -32.78
CA GLY A 21 -43.92 13.19 -32.50
C GLY A 21 -44.91 12.10 -32.07
N GLU A 22 -44.44 10.84 -31.85
CA GLU A 22 -45.26 9.78 -31.33
C GLU A 22 -45.66 10.04 -29.84
N THR A 23 -46.93 9.88 -29.52
CA THR A 23 -47.44 10.03 -28.16
C THR A 23 -47.24 8.73 -27.40
N LEU A 24 -46.48 8.76 -26.33
CA LEU A 24 -46.18 7.61 -25.47
C LEU A 24 -47.01 7.67 -24.19
N ASP A 25 -47.55 6.51 -23.76
CA ASP A 25 -48.26 6.38 -22.49
C ASP A 25 -47.27 6.09 -21.39
N LEU A 26 -47.17 6.99 -20.42
CA LEU A 26 -46.34 6.78 -19.22
C LEU A 26 -47.01 5.73 -18.30
N LYS A 27 -46.45 4.53 -18.20
CA LYS A 27 -46.94 3.44 -17.36
C LYS A 27 -46.48 3.48 -15.93
N SER A 28 -45.20 3.83 -15.75
CA SER A 28 -44.58 3.94 -14.43
C SER A 28 -43.36 4.90 -14.49
N PHE A 29 -43.09 5.53 -13.38
CA PHE A 29 -41.91 6.35 -13.17
C PHE A 29 -41.16 5.81 -11.97
N GLY A 30 -39.88 5.47 -12.17
CA GLY A 30 -38.96 5.03 -11.13
C GLY A 30 -37.83 6.03 -11.03
N ARG A 31 -37.27 6.18 -9.85
CA ARG A 31 -36.04 6.91 -9.59
C ARG A 31 -35.14 6.08 -8.71
N ASP A 32 -33.91 5.90 -9.13
CA ASP A 32 -32.87 5.21 -8.37
C ASP A 32 -31.73 6.17 -8.04
N GLN A 33 -31.20 6.06 -6.86
CA GLN A 33 -30.04 6.84 -6.44
C GLN A 33 -28.80 5.98 -6.62
N HIS A 34 -27.87 6.45 -7.43
CA HIS A 34 -26.58 5.81 -7.64
C HIS A 34 -25.46 6.67 -7.04
N PHE A 35 -24.46 6.00 -6.48
CA PHE A 35 -23.28 6.65 -5.94
C PHE A 35 -22.06 6.20 -6.74
N THR A 36 -21.17 7.14 -7.08
CA THR A 36 -19.88 6.81 -7.66
C THR A 36 -19.04 6.06 -6.63
N GLN A 37 -18.34 5.04 -7.09
CA GLN A 37 -17.40 4.29 -6.25
C GLN A 37 -16.01 4.97 -6.28
N PRO A 38 -15.25 4.93 -5.17
CA PRO A 38 -13.87 5.40 -5.19
C PRO A 38 -13.03 4.51 -6.11
N PRO A 39 -11.86 5.02 -6.60
CA PRO A 39 -10.93 4.19 -7.34
C PRO A 39 -10.56 2.92 -6.56
N ALA A 40 -10.40 1.81 -7.25
CA ALA A 40 -9.98 0.55 -6.64
C ALA A 40 -8.54 0.67 -6.13
N HIS A 41 -8.21 -0.07 -5.06
CA HIS A 41 -6.83 -0.22 -4.62
C HIS A 41 -5.96 -0.83 -5.70
N TYR A 42 -4.68 -0.48 -5.71
CA TYR A 42 -3.72 -1.08 -6.64
C TYR A 42 -3.56 -2.58 -6.40
N THR A 43 -3.41 -3.31 -7.48
CA THR A 43 -2.82 -4.64 -7.51
C THR A 43 -1.36 -4.52 -7.95
N ASP A 44 -0.56 -5.59 -7.85
CA ASP A 44 0.81 -5.58 -8.35
C ASP A 44 0.85 -5.13 -9.83
N ALA A 45 -0.03 -5.68 -10.65
CA ALA A 45 -0.09 -5.37 -12.09
C ALA A 45 -0.51 -3.92 -12.37
N THR A 46 -1.54 -3.42 -11.67
CA THR A 46 -2.00 -2.03 -11.88
C THR A 46 -1.02 -1.01 -11.32
N LEU A 47 -0.27 -1.35 -10.26
CA LEU A 47 0.81 -0.50 -9.76
C LEU A 47 1.97 -0.41 -10.74
N ILE A 48 2.41 -1.55 -11.30
CA ILE A 48 3.47 -1.59 -12.31
C ILE A 48 3.05 -0.78 -13.55
N ARG A 49 1.81 -0.95 -14.01
CA ARG A 49 1.27 -0.18 -15.13
C ARG A 49 1.28 1.32 -14.85
N ALA A 50 0.87 1.74 -13.65
CA ALA A 50 0.90 3.15 -13.26
C ALA A 50 2.33 3.71 -13.20
N MET A 51 3.31 2.91 -12.75
CA MET A 51 4.73 3.28 -12.78
C MET A 51 5.23 3.46 -14.22
N GLU A 52 4.88 2.53 -15.12
CA GLU A 52 5.23 2.58 -16.54
C GLU A 52 4.63 3.79 -17.24
N GLU A 53 3.35 4.06 -17.04
CA GLU A 53 2.63 5.21 -17.62
C GLU A 53 3.25 6.55 -17.18
N GLN A 54 3.82 6.60 -15.98
CA GLN A 54 4.48 7.79 -15.44
C GLN A 54 5.99 7.84 -15.67
N GLY A 55 6.57 6.83 -16.33
CA GLY A 55 8.00 6.76 -16.62
C GLY A 55 8.86 6.50 -15.38
N ILE A 56 8.31 5.91 -14.33
CA ILE A 56 8.99 5.60 -13.07
C ILE A 56 9.51 4.17 -13.11
N GLY A 57 10.83 4.00 -13.07
CA GLY A 57 11.49 2.70 -13.14
C GLY A 57 11.58 2.14 -14.56
N ARG A 58 12.04 0.91 -14.64
CA ARG A 58 12.27 0.15 -15.88
C ARG A 58 11.81 -1.30 -15.69
N PRO A 59 11.62 -2.09 -16.75
CA PRO A 59 11.17 -3.49 -16.62
C PRO A 59 11.96 -4.32 -15.62
N SER A 60 13.26 -4.08 -15.50
CA SER A 60 14.14 -4.77 -14.54
C SER A 60 13.93 -4.36 -13.08
N THR A 61 13.33 -3.19 -12.82
CA THR A 61 13.17 -2.63 -11.46
C THR A 61 11.75 -2.70 -10.92
N TYR A 62 10.73 -2.92 -11.75
CA TYR A 62 9.33 -2.93 -11.29
C TYR A 62 9.06 -4.00 -10.22
N ALA A 63 9.38 -5.25 -10.52
CA ALA A 63 9.14 -6.34 -9.57
C ALA A 63 9.98 -6.21 -8.28
N PRO A 64 11.28 -5.89 -8.33
CA PRO A 64 12.06 -5.57 -7.13
C PRO A 64 11.49 -4.45 -6.28
N THR A 65 10.95 -3.39 -6.90
CA THR A 65 10.34 -2.27 -6.18
C THR A 65 9.10 -2.72 -5.40
N VAL A 66 8.19 -3.47 -6.06
CA VAL A 66 7.00 -4.02 -5.40
C VAL A 66 7.39 -4.95 -4.26
N SER A 67 8.37 -5.84 -4.47
CA SER A 67 8.87 -6.72 -3.40
C SER A 67 9.44 -5.91 -2.22
N THR A 68 10.21 -4.86 -2.51
CA THR A 68 10.83 -4.02 -1.47
C THR A 68 9.80 -3.34 -0.57
N ILE A 69 8.72 -2.78 -1.13
CA ILE A 69 7.69 -2.11 -0.32
C ILE A 69 6.89 -3.10 0.52
N LEU A 70 6.73 -4.35 0.06
CA LEU A 70 6.13 -5.44 0.82
C LEU A 70 7.06 -5.95 1.93
N ASP A 71 8.33 -6.21 1.61
CA ASP A 71 9.35 -6.71 2.56
C ASP A 71 9.63 -5.72 3.69
N ARG A 72 9.53 -4.43 3.41
CA ARG A 72 9.64 -3.35 4.40
C ARG A 72 8.35 -3.07 5.16
N GLU A 73 7.30 -3.83 4.90
CA GLU A 73 5.99 -3.67 5.52
C GLU A 73 5.38 -2.26 5.33
N TYR A 74 5.77 -1.51 4.29
CA TYR A 74 5.13 -0.23 3.95
C TYR A 74 3.74 -0.46 3.36
N VAL A 75 3.57 -1.60 2.72
CA VAL A 75 2.32 -2.06 2.11
C VAL A 75 2.08 -3.51 2.50
N VAL A 76 0.83 -3.88 2.71
CA VAL A 76 0.40 -5.27 2.90
C VAL A 76 -0.50 -5.70 1.75
N LYS A 77 -0.52 -6.99 1.46
CA LYS A 77 -1.35 -7.56 0.41
C LYS A 77 -2.56 -8.26 1.02
N GLU A 78 -3.75 -7.77 0.72
CA GLU A 78 -5.01 -8.38 1.11
C GLU A 78 -5.73 -8.90 -0.14
N GLY A 79 -5.75 -10.24 -0.28
CA GLY A 79 -6.16 -10.87 -1.53
C GLY A 79 -5.24 -10.47 -2.69
N LYS A 80 -5.79 -9.76 -3.69
CA LYS A 80 -5.03 -9.22 -4.84
C LYS A 80 -4.64 -7.74 -4.67
N TYR A 81 -5.16 -7.05 -3.66
CA TYR A 81 -5.00 -5.61 -3.49
C TYR A 81 -3.87 -5.26 -2.53
N LEU A 82 -3.24 -4.12 -2.79
CA LEU A 82 -2.19 -3.53 -1.97
C LEU A 82 -2.80 -2.45 -1.06
N HIS A 83 -2.55 -2.56 0.23
CA HIS A 83 -3.01 -1.60 1.24
C HIS A 83 -1.82 -0.99 1.96
N ILE A 84 -1.79 0.34 2.07
CA ILE A 84 -0.74 1.05 2.79
C ILE A 84 -0.90 0.82 4.30
N THR A 85 0.20 0.51 4.98
CA THR A 85 0.25 0.34 6.44
C THR A 85 0.40 1.69 7.16
N ASN A 86 0.22 1.69 8.48
CA ASN A 86 0.52 2.87 9.29
C ASN A 86 2.01 3.28 9.20
N LEU A 87 2.91 2.29 9.14
CA LEU A 87 4.34 2.54 8.91
C LEU A 87 4.56 3.19 7.54
N GLY A 88 3.95 2.67 6.48
CA GLY A 88 4.03 3.23 5.14
C GLY A 88 3.57 4.69 5.10
N ARG A 89 2.44 5.00 5.73
CA ARG A 89 1.92 6.39 5.82
C ARG A 89 2.91 7.34 6.50
N VAL A 90 3.45 6.94 7.65
CA VAL A 90 4.41 7.76 8.41
C VAL A 90 5.69 7.99 7.60
N VAL A 91 6.22 6.95 6.95
CA VAL A 91 7.42 7.07 6.10
C VAL A 91 7.15 7.96 4.90
N THR A 92 6.01 7.80 4.21
CA THR A 92 5.64 8.63 3.05
C THR A 92 5.51 10.09 3.48
N GLN A 93 4.78 10.36 4.56
CA GLN A 93 4.63 11.73 5.09
C GLN A 93 5.98 12.36 5.44
N LEU A 94 6.87 11.62 6.11
CA LEU A 94 8.21 12.10 6.44
C LEU A 94 9.02 12.45 5.19
N MET A 95 8.95 11.59 4.15
CA MET A 95 9.63 11.84 2.88
C MET A 95 9.08 13.05 2.16
N GLU A 96 7.76 13.23 2.11
CA GLU A 96 7.12 14.40 1.50
C GLU A 96 7.48 15.70 2.23
N GLU A 97 7.54 15.68 3.57
CA GLU A 97 7.86 16.86 4.38
C GLU A 97 9.34 17.27 4.28
N ARG A 98 10.26 16.31 4.18
CA ARG A 98 11.71 16.58 4.26
C ARG A 98 12.43 16.51 2.93
N PHE A 99 11.89 15.76 1.98
CA PHE A 99 12.47 15.49 0.67
C PHE A 99 11.42 15.63 -0.43
N SER A 100 10.60 16.71 -0.38
CA SER A 100 9.49 16.95 -1.29
C SER A 100 9.88 16.78 -2.76
N ASP A 101 11.05 17.31 -3.14
CA ASP A 101 11.54 17.28 -4.51
C ASP A 101 11.83 15.84 -4.98
N ILE A 102 12.39 15.00 -4.09
CA ILE A 102 12.73 13.60 -4.40
C ILE A 102 11.47 12.71 -4.35
N ALA A 103 10.52 13.06 -3.48
CA ALA A 103 9.25 12.36 -3.35
C ALA A 103 8.29 12.66 -4.52
N ASP A 104 8.56 13.69 -5.33
CA ASP A 104 7.77 13.97 -6.54
C ASP A 104 7.97 12.90 -7.61
N LEU A 105 6.86 12.38 -8.13
CA LEU A 105 6.85 11.39 -9.21
C LEU A 105 7.60 11.87 -10.46
N LYS A 106 7.52 13.17 -10.78
CA LYS A 106 8.23 13.78 -11.90
C LYS A 106 9.74 13.77 -11.71
N PHE A 107 10.22 13.87 -10.48
CA PHE A 107 11.65 13.81 -10.20
C PHE A 107 12.22 12.46 -10.63
N THR A 108 11.60 11.35 -10.21
CA THR A 108 12.03 10.00 -10.58
C THR A 108 11.98 9.78 -12.08
N ALA A 109 10.87 10.17 -12.74
CA ALA A 109 10.75 10.07 -14.20
C ALA A 109 11.83 10.88 -14.95
N ASN A 110 12.14 12.10 -14.50
CA ASN A 110 13.18 12.92 -15.07
C ASN A 110 14.58 12.33 -14.84
N MET A 111 14.82 11.72 -13.68
CA MET A 111 16.08 11.06 -13.37
C MET A 111 16.29 9.84 -14.28
N GLU A 112 15.26 9.01 -14.45
CA GLU A 112 15.30 7.88 -15.39
C GLU A 112 15.65 8.34 -16.81
N LYS A 113 15.04 9.44 -17.28
CA LYS A 113 15.36 10.02 -18.58
C LYS A 113 16.82 10.50 -18.68
N LYS A 114 17.31 11.19 -17.65
CA LYS A 114 18.73 11.61 -17.61
C LYS A 114 19.68 10.41 -17.63
N LEU A 115 19.30 9.28 -17.05
CA LEU A 115 20.10 8.05 -17.09
C LEU A 115 20.07 7.41 -18.49
N ASP A 116 18.95 7.47 -19.20
CA ASP A 116 18.87 7.07 -20.62
C ASP A 116 19.79 7.95 -21.48
N ASP A 117 19.77 9.29 -21.26
CA ASP A 117 20.66 10.22 -21.96
C ASP A 117 22.16 9.93 -21.68
N VAL A 118 22.49 9.43 -20.47
CA VAL A 118 23.86 8.96 -20.15
C VAL A 118 24.19 7.67 -20.90
N GLU A 119 23.24 6.71 -21.00
CA GLU A 119 23.42 5.48 -21.76
C GLU A 119 23.67 5.76 -23.24
N GLU A 120 22.94 6.71 -23.82
CA GLU A 120 23.13 7.17 -25.21
C GLU A 120 24.42 7.99 -25.40
N GLY A 121 25.12 8.35 -24.33
CA GLY A 121 26.36 9.12 -24.37
C GLY A 121 26.17 10.62 -24.64
N THR A 122 24.95 11.13 -24.58
CA THR A 122 24.62 12.55 -24.80
C THR A 122 24.89 13.40 -23.57
N VAL A 123 24.82 12.81 -22.36
CA VAL A 123 25.04 13.48 -21.08
C VAL A 123 26.11 12.78 -20.25
N ASN A 124 26.95 13.57 -19.56
CA ASN A 124 27.98 13.02 -18.70
C ASN A 124 27.37 12.63 -17.32
N TRP A 125 27.52 11.38 -16.90
CA TRP A 125 27.02 10.90 -15.63
C TRP A 125 27.49 11.69 -14.39
N LYS A 126 28.73 12.27 -14.45
CA LYS A 126 29.25 13.10 -13.35
C LYS A 126 28.50 14.41 -13.19
N SER A 127 27.96 14.98 -14.29
CA SER A 127 27.13 16.18 -14.19
C SER A 127 25.79 15.85 -13.54
N VAL A 128 25.17 14.74 -13.93
CA VAL A 128 23.90 14.30 -13.31
C VAL A 128 24.05 14.11 -11.80
N LEU A 129 25.13 13.45 -11.36
CA LEU A 129 25.40 13.26 -9.94
C LEU A 129 25.68 14.58 -9.21
N ARG A 130 26.44 15.49 -9.79
CA ARG A 130 26.75 16.79 -9.18
C ARG A 130 25.49 17.64 -9.00
N ASP A 131 24.66 17.66 -10.02
CA ASP A 131 23.39 18.43 -9.99
C ASP A 131 22.42 17.90 -8.96
N PHE A 132 22.41 16.59 -8.74
CA PHE A 132 21.56 15.95 -7.74
C PHE A 132 22.11 16.11 -6.31
N TYR A 133 23.40 15.85 -6.12
CA TYR A 133 23.97 15.66 -4.79
C TYR A 133 24.01 16.93 -3.94
N GLY A 134 24.16 18.10 -4.56
CA GLY A 134 24.23 19.38 -3.83
C GLY A 134 22.96 19.65 -3.01
N ASP A 135 21.83 19.66 -3.67
CA ASP A 135 20.52 19.91 -3.04
C ASP A 135 20.14 18.78 -2.08
N PHE A 136 20.46 17.54 -2.45
CA PHE A 136 20.23 16.38 -1.59
C PHE A 136 21.01 16.47 -0.28
N GLU A 137 22.30 16.82 -0.31
CA GLU A 137 23.15 16.93 0.89
C GLU A 137 22.64 18.03 1.83
N GLU A 138 22.19 19.15 1.29
CA GLU A 138 21.61 20.24 2.09
C GLU A 138 20.31 19.81 2.77
N ASN A 139 19.41 19.16 2.03
CA ASN A 139 18.15 18.64 2.57
C ASN A 139 18.40 17.54 3.62
N LEU A 140 19.39 16.68 3.40
CA LEU A 140 19.77 15.64 4.37
C LEU A 140 20.27 16.26 5.68
N LYS A 141 21.18 17.23 5.64
CA LYS A 141 21.69 17.93 6.82
C LYS A 141 20.59 18.65 7.59
N LYS A 142 19.62 19.26 6.88
CA LYS A 142 18.45 19.86 7.49
C LYS A 142 17.59 18.81 8.20
N ALA A 143 17.27 17.70 7.51
CA ALA A 143 16.46 16.63 8.06
C ALA A 143 17.12 15.99 9.29
N GLU A 144 18.43 15.73 9.26
CA GLU A 144 19.18 15.21 10.41
C GLU A 144 19.09 16.14 11.62
N LYS A 145 19.26 17.43 11.42
CA LYS A 145 19.18 18.44 12.49
C LYS A 145 17.77 18.56 13.07
N ASP A 146 16.75 18.55 12.21
CA ASP A 146 15.37 18.71 12.63
C ASP A 146 14.83 17.45 13.33
N LEU A 147 15.38 16.29 13.02
CA LEU A 147 14.98 15.01 13.61
C LEU A 147 15.87 14.59 14.79
N GLU A 148 16.88 15.39 15.13
CA GLU A 148 17.75 15.09 16.27
C GLU A 148 16.93 15.05 17.58
N GLY A 149 16.89 13.87 18.22
CA GLY A 149 16.10 13.64 19.43
C GLY A 149 14.59 13.53 19.23
N VAL A 150 14.09 13.57 18.00
CA VAL A 150 12.66 13.40 17.70
C VAL A 150 12.34 11.91 17.53
N TYR A 151 11.42 11.40 18.34
CA TYR A 151 10.92 10.03 18.19
C TYR A 151 9.57 10.05 17.46
N ILE A 152 9.57 9.57 16.22
CA ILE A 152 8.35 9.46 15.42
C ILE A 152 7.63 8.17 15.79
N LYS A 153 6.49 8.29 16.44
CA LYS A 153 5.68 7.13 16.84
C LYS A 153 4.77 6.72 15.68
N VAL A 154 4.96 5.50 15.21
CA VAL A 154 4.00 4.87 14.29
C VAL A 154 2.74 4.51 15.07
N PRO A 155 1.53 4.90 14.63
CA PRO A 155 0.29 4.49 15.27
C PRO A 155 0.16 2.97 15.30
N ASP A 156 -0.14 2.42 16.47
CA ASP A 156 -0.35 1.00 16.63
C ASP A 156 -1.64 0.57 15.89
N GLU A 157 -1.62 -0.59 15.27
CA GLU A 157 -2.79 -1.22 14.65
C GLU A 157 -3.64 -1.86 15.77
N VAL A 158 -4.89 -1.39 15.93
CA VAL A 158 -5.80 -1.89 16.96
C VAL A 158 -6.40 -3.21 16.50
N SER A 159 -6.29 -4.25 17.34
CA SER A 159 -6.91 -5.55 17.12
C SER A 159 -8.32 -5.60 17.73
N GLU A 160 -9.15 -6.50 17.22
CA GLU A 160 -10.47 -6.81 17.82
C GLU A 160 -10.34 -7.61 19.14
N GLU A 161 -9.17 -8.18 19.42
CA GLU A 161 -8.90 -8.95 20.61
C GLU A 161 -8.85 -8.05 21.85
N ILE A 162 -9.52 -8.48 22.92
CA ILE A 162 -9.61 -7.73 24.17
C ILE A 162 -8.60 -8.28 25.17
N CYS A 163 -7.90 -7.40 25.88
CA CYS A 163 -7.01 -7.76 26.95
C CYS A 163 -7.77 -8.42 28.13
N PRO A 164 -7.48 -9.66 28.51
CA PRO A 164 -8.19 -10.35 29.59
C PRO A 164 -7.90 -9.76 30.99
N VAL A 165 -6.88 -8.89 31.10
CA VAL A 165 -6.47 -8.28 32.37
C VAL A 165 -7.15 -6.95 32.62
N CYS A 166 -7.25 -6.08 31.60
CA CYS A 166 -7.75 -4.71 31.77
C CYS A 166 -8.91 -4.33 30.83
N GLY A 167 -9.36 -5.23 29.94
CA GLY A 167 -10.50 -5.01 29.06
C GLY A 167 -10.24 -4.04 27.87
N ARG A 168 -9.01 -3.53 27.69
CA ARG A 168 -8.66 -2.67 26.55
C ARG A 168 -8.41 -3.53 25.29
N ASN A 169 -8.70 -3.01 24.11
CA ASN A 169 -8.32 -3.67 22.87
C ASN A 169 -6.80 -3.81 22.78
N LEU A 170 -6.34 -4.98 22.36
CA LEU A 170 -4.94 -5.23 22.11
C LEU A 170 -4.48 -4.53 20.84
N VAL A 171 -3.20 -4.19 20.78
CA VAL A 171 -2.56 -3.57 19.61
C VAL A 171 -1.47 -4.48 19.06
N VAL A 172 -1.33 -4.48 17.74
CA VAL A 172 -0.30 -5.23 17.06
C VAL A 172 1.02 -4.46 17.18
N LYS A 173 2.04 -5.13 17.73
CA LYS A 173 3.41 -4.59 17.80
C LYS A 173 4.39 -5.51 17.10
N SER A 174 5.44 -4.92 16.53
CA SER A 174 6.56 -5.65 15.96
C SER A 174 7.66 -5.81 16.98
N GLY A 175 8.12 -7.02 17.19
CA GLY A 175 9.21 -7.35 18.09
C GLY A 175 10.29 -8.20 17.41
N ARG A 176 11.37 -8.52 18.14
CA ARG A 176 12.51 -9.30 17.62
C ARG A 176 12.12 -10.65 17.02
N PHE A 177 11.02 -11.23 17.47
CA PHE A 177 10.54 -12.55 17.03
C PHE A 177 9.32 -12.48 16.11
N GLY A 178 8.99 -11.31 15.57
CA GLY A 178 7.84 -11.07 14.70
C GLY A 178 6.75 -10.21 15.36
N ARG A 179 5.60 -10.14 14.71
CA ARG A 179 4.44 -9.38 15.20
C ARG A 179 3.75 -10.12 16.35
N PHE A 180 3.32 -9.37 17.35
CA PHE A 180 2.58 -9.89 18.50
C PHE A 180 1.53 -8.90 18.97
N LEU A 181 0.56 -9.38 19.74
CA LEU A 181 -0.46 -8.55 20.36
C LEU A 181 0.01 -8.10 21.75
N ALA A 182 -0.09 -6.81 22.03
CA ALA A 182 0.27 -6.22 23.31
C ALA A 182 -0.86 -5.33 23.83
N CYS A 183 -0.96 -5.24 25.15
CA CYS A 183 -1.88 -4.29 25.74
C CYS A 183 -1.32 -2.85 25.66
N PRO A 184 -2.12 -1.87 25.19
CA PRO A 184 -1.70 -0.47 25.14
C PRO A 184 -1.56 0.17 26.54
N GLY A 185 -2.01 -0.52 27.60
CA GLY A 185 -1.94 -0.05 28.97
C GLY A 185 -0.57 -0.21 29.65
N PHE A 186 0.49 -0.49 28.91
CA PHE A 186 1.86 -0.50 29.46
C PHE A 186 2.25 0.88 29.99
N PRO A 187 2.90 0.99 31.18
CA PRO A 187 3.42 -0.08 32.02
C PRO A 187 2.43 -0.70 33.03
N GLU A 188 1.22 -0.19 33.18
CA GLU A 188 0.21 -0.66 34.14
C GLU A 188 -0.27 -2.08 33.83
N CYS A 189 -0.37 -2.42 32.54
CA CYS A 189 -0.76 -3.74 32.06
C CYS A 189 0.25 -4.28 31.06
N ASN A 190 0.97 -5.34 31.45
CA ASN A 190 2.05 -5.95 30.65
C ASN A 190 1.57 -7.16 29.83
N PHE A 191 0.25 -7.30 29.60
CA PHE A 191 -0.28 -8.45 28.89
C PHE A 191 0.18 -8.44 27.42
N THR A 192 0.71 -9.58 26.99
CA THR A 192 1.10 -9.82 25.58
C THR A 192 0.69 -11.23 25.18
N MET A 193 0.34 -11.40 23.91
CA MET A 193 0.07 -12.71 23.32
C MET A 193 0.61 -12.78 21.88
N PRO A 194 0.98 -13.98 21.39
CA PRO A 194 1.44 -14.12 20.01
C PRO A 194 0.28 -13.83 19.04
N LEU A 195 0.60 -13.14 17.94
CA LEU A 195 -0.33 -13.00 16.82
C LEU A 195 -0.33 -14.32 16.05
N VAL A 196 -1.36 -15.13 16.24
CA VAL A 196 -1.50 -16.45 15.62
C VAL A 196 -2.59 -16.41 14.54
N VAL A 197 -2.28 -16.95 13.37
CA VAL A 197 -3.27 -17.14 12.30
C VAL A 197 -3.89 -18.52 12.47
N GLU A 198 -5.20 -18.58 12.75
CA GLU A 198 -5.93 -19.84 12.83
C GLU A 198 -6.04 -20.44 11.42
N MET A 199 -5.69 -21.71 11.31
CA MET A 199 -5.77 -22.46 10.05
C MET A 199 -7.12 -23.16 9.95
N PRO A 200 -7.72 -23.23 8.76
CA PRO A 200 -8.94 -24.02 8.58
C PRO A 200 -8.66 -25.49 8.86
N GLY A 201 -9.42 -26.05 9.78
CA GLY A 201 -9.30 -27.46 10.18
C GLY A 201 -9.02 -27.63 11.67
N ARG A 202 -9.08 -28.89 12.10
CA ARG A 202 -8.83 -29.27 13.50
C ARG A 202 -7.80 -30.38 13.57
N CYS A 203 -7.07 -30.42 14.67
CA CYS A 203 -6.08 -31.47 14.90
C CYS A 203 -6.72 -32.87 14.86
N PRO A 204 -6.27 -33.80 14.02
CA PRO A 204 -6.85 -35.12 13.92
C PRO A 204 -6.64 -35.98 15.19
N LYS A 205 -5.70 -35.63 16.06
CA LYS A 205 -5.42 -36.36 17.30
C LYS A 205 -6.23 -35.86 18.51
N CYS A 206 -6.49 -34.54 18.62
CA CYS A 206 -7.12 -33.98 19.81
C CYS A 206 -8.31 -33.06 19.51
N GLY A 207 -8.67 -32.82 18.24
CA GLY A 207 -9.76 -31.91 17.85
C GLY A 207 -9.48 -30.41 18.10
N GLY A 208 -8.30 -30.06 18.61
CA GLY A 208 -7.93 -28.68 18.92
C GLY A 208 -7.72 -27.81 17.66
N ARG A 209 -7.73 -26.48 17.86
CA ARG A 209 -7.47 -25.51 16.80
C ARG A 209 -6.04 -25.63 16.28
N LEU A 210 -5.85 -25.44 14.99
CA LEU A 210 -4.53 -25.42 14.36
C LEU A 210 -4.12 -23.98 14.09
N PHE A 211 -2.88 -23.65 14.39
CA PHE A 211 -2.33 -22.31 14.15
C PHE A 211 -1.11 -22.40 13.23
N LYS A 212 -0.99 -21.44 12.32
CA LYS A 212 0.20 -21.31 11.48
C LYS A 212 1.37 -20.88 12.35
N ARG A 213 2.45 -21.66 12.37
CA ARG A 213 3.67 -21.32 13.06
C ARG A 213 4.42 -20.23 12.27
N THR A 214 4.58 -19.05 12.89
CA THR A 214 5.44 -17.99 12.38
C THR A 214 6.82 -18.17 12.98
N GLY A 215 7.77 -18.65 12.18
CA GLY A 215 9.16 -18.83 12.60
C GLY A 215 9.85 -19.91 11.78
N THR A 216 11.08 -19.63 11.35
CA THR A 216 11.97 -20.63 10.76
C THR A 216 12.36 -21.65 11.83
N SER A 217 11.89 -22.88 11.71
CA SER A 217 12.50 -23.98 12.44
C SER A 217 13.90 -24.22 11.84
N ARG A 218 14.95 -24.00 12.63
CA ARG A 218 16.24 -24.62 12.39
C ARG A 218 16.14 -26.08 12.78
#